data_4c38d87395972f0d865b9126c74664a9
#
_entry.id   4c38d87395972f0d865b9126c74664a9
#
_cell.length_a   1.000
_cell.length_b   1.000
_cell.length_c   1.000
_cell.angle_alpha   90.00
_cell.angle_beta   90.00
_cell.angle_gamma   90.00
#
_symmetry.space_group_name_H-M   'P 1'
#
loop_
_entity.id
_entity.type
_entity.pdbx_description
1 polymer ?
#
loop_
_entity_poly.entity_id
_entity_poly.type
_entity_poly.pdbx_seq_one_letter_code
_entity_poly.pdbx_strand_id
1 'polypeptide(L)'
;MTVSSTALGLGRAMAAGVDPVGFFRRHATDAGPFTLRFPGLGEVVFFGTAAAARDIFSAPAAASRAPLPNPIEPVVGSESLILLSGEKHRRERGLLMPAFHGDRIKSYADTFASATSEEIRSLRPGQSVPAYQLAVEIALHIAIRVVFSVAEPGRRRQYGDAIKELLRANTAPLMLMPALRREFGGRGPWGRLVRLRDHLDQLLSDDMAARRKRGLDGPDMLDVLLSTTDEDGRGRTVQEMHDQLRTLLAAGHETTASSLAWALYHIYRDDSVRERLIAELADCPSPIEMAALPFLGAVIKESQRMHPPVPIVLRRLTSPLSICDIEYPTGRVVGIALYALHFNPAIWSEPDNFAPERFLDKRISPFEFAPFGGGNRRCIGAAFAASELAVITGTILRTLELEMPARERSAAPPRGVARGIAVAPAREINLTVVNRLDSAHRRAPADAAAHPRRPSLSHENDR
;
A
#
# COMPACT_ATOMS: atom_id res chain seq x y z
N MET A 1 -7.27 -23.94 35.95
CA MET A 1 -7.68 -24.00 34.52
C MET A 1 -7.18 -22.84 33.63
N THR A 2 -6.29 -21.98 34.11
CA THR A 2 -5.88 -20.72 33.41
C THR A 2 -4.65 -20.84 32.52
N VAL A 3 -3.81 -21.84 32.68
CA VAL A 3 -2.56 -21.99 31.90
C VAL A 3 -2.84 -22.51 30.47
N SER A 4 -3.85 -23.37 30.29
CA SER A 4 -4.20 -23.96 28.98
C SER A 4 -4.75 -22.95 27.98
N SER A 5 -5.57 -21.99 28.44
CA SER A 5 -6.18 -20.96 27.56
C SER A 5 -5.16 -19.92 27.07
N THR A 6 -4.16 -19.61 27.91
CA THR A 6 -3.09 -18.65 27.57
C THR A 6 -2.12 -19.21 26.53
N ALA A 7 -1.72 -20.48 26.68
CA ALA A 7 -0.84 -21.16 25.72
C ALA A 7 -1.53 -21.34 24.34
N LEU A 8 -2.82 -21.69 24.33
CA LEU A 8 -3.61 -21.83 23.11
C LEU A 8 -3.75 -20.48 22.38
N GLY A 9 -3.98 -19.39 23.12
CA GLY A 9 -4.08 -18.04 22.56
C GLY A 9 -2.76 -17.54 21.95
N LEU A 10 -1.62 -17.86 22.56
CA LEU A 10 -0.31 -17.51 22.02
C LEU A 10 0.03 -18.34 20.76
N GLY A 11 -0.29 -19.65 20.77
CA GLY A 11 -0.11 -20.51 19.60
C GLY A 11 -0.91 -20.04 18.38
N ARG A 12 -2.16 -19.58 18.58
CA ARG A 12 -2.99 -18.99 17.52
C ARG A 12 -2.41 -17.66 17.00
N ALA A 13 -1.89 -16.82 17.87
CA ALA A 13 -1.24 -15.56 17.46
C ALA A 13 0.05 -15.82 16.66
N MET A 14 0.81 -16.84 17.04
CA MET A 14 1.99 -17.28 16.25
C MET A 14 1.57 -17.82 14.89
N ALA A 15 0.52 -18.63 14.80
CA ALA A 15 -0.01 -19.13 13.53
C ALA A 15 -0.48 -17.96 12.62
N ALA A 16 -1.15 -16.94 13.20
CA ALA A 16 -1.52 -15.73 12.47
C ALA A 16 -0.31 -14.89 12.01
N GLY A 17 0.81 -14.94 12.73
CA GLY A 17 2.06 -14.29 12.33
C GLY A 17 2.80 -15.02 11.22
N VAL A 18 2.75 -16.36 11.20
CA VAL A 18 3.43 -17.19 10.19
C VAL A 18 2.65 -17.24 8.87
N ASP A 19 1.33 -17.36 8.94
CA ASP A 19 0.43 -17.39 7.79
C ASP A 19 -0.79 -16.49 8.05
N PRO A 20 -0.62 -15.17 7.98
CA PRO A 20 -1.72 -14.23 8.25
C PRO A 20 -2.89 -14.41 7.28
N VAL A 21 -2.60 -14.68 6.02
CA VAL A 21 -3.62 -14.86 4.97
C VAL A 21 -4.48 -16.08 5.28
N GLY A 22 -3.87 -17.26 5.36
CA GLY A 22 -4.60 -18.49 5.62
C GLY A 22 -5.29 -18.49 6.99
N PHE A 23 -4.66 -17.90 8.02
CA PHE A 23 -5.26 -17.79 9.34
C PHE A 23 -6.54 -16.94 9.34
N PHE A 24 -6.49 -15.71 8.83
CA PHE A 24 -7.64 -14.81 8.85
C PHE A 24 -8.75 -15.22 7.85
N ARG A 25 -8.39 -15.81 6.71
CA ARG A 25 -9.38 -16.33 5.73
C ARG A 25 -10.23 -17.48 6.31
N ARG A 26 -9.68 -18.33 7.17
CA ARG A 26 -10.48 -19.38 7.84
C ARG A 26 -11.62 -18.83 8.71
N HIS A 27 -11.54 -17.56 9.10
CA HIS A 27 -12.58 -16.85 9.86
C HIS A 27 -13.53 -16.04 8.97
N ALA A 28 -13.44 -16.17 7.64
CA ALA A 28 -14.30 -15.41 6.70
C ALA A 28 -15.78 -15.83 6.77
N THR A 29 -16.06 -17.07 7.17
CA THR A 29 -17.42 -17.60 7.33
C THR A 29 -17.97 -17.44 8.75
N ASP A 30 -17.14 -16.95 9.70
CA ASP A 30 -17.55 -16.81 11.08
C ASP A 30 -18.50 -15.61 11.22
N ALA A 31 -19.71 -15.83 11.70
CA ALA A 31 -20.64 -14.76 11.99
C ALA A 31 -20.26 -13.95 13.24
N GLY A 32 -19.51 -14.57 14.16
CA GLY A 32 -19.10 -14.00 15.43
C GLY A 32 -17.64 -13.55 15.50
N PRO A 33 -17.26 -12.84 16.56
CA PRO A 33 -15.90 -12.43 16.80
C PRO A 33 -15.01 -13.62 17.23
N PHE A 34 -13.70 -13.48 16.94
CA PHE A 34 -12.69 -14.40 17.47
C PHE A 34 -11.56 -13.62 18.17
N THR A 35 -10.89 -14.28 19.11
CA THR A 35 -9.89 -13.62 19.95
C THR A 35 -8.49 -14.20 19.72
N LEU A 36 -7.49 -13.31 19.62
CA LEU A 36 -6.07 -13.62 19.64
C LEU A 36 -5.38 -12.90 20.79
N ARG A 37 -4.30 -13.47 21.29
CA ARG A 37 -3.49 -12.85 22.35
C ARG A 37 -2.14 -12.42 21.80
N PHE A 38 -1.92 -11.12 21.71
CA PHE A 38 -0.66 -10.54 21.25
C PHE A 38 0.22 -10.09 22.42
N PRO A 39 1.55 -10.33 22.35
CA PRO A 39 2.49 -9.76 23.31
C PRO A 39 2.34 -8.23 23.41
N GLY A 40 2.28 -7.70 24.62
CA GLY A 40 2.14 -6.28 24.89
C GLY A 40 0.74 -5.68 24.68
N LEU A 41 -0.09 -6.21 23.79
CA LEU A 41 -1.46 -5.75 23.56
C LEU A 41 -2.50 -6.50 24.42
N GLY A 42 -2.20 -7.72 24.85
CA GLY A 42 -3.14 -8.60 25.50
C GLY A 42 -4.11 -9.28 24.53
N GLU A 43 -5.34 -9.47 24.96
CA GLU A 43 -6.40 -10.04 24.14
C GLU A 43 -6.94 -8.99 23.16
N VAL A 44 -7.00 -9.38 21.90
CA VAL A 44 -7.56 -8.59 20.79
C VAL A 44 -8.76 -9.35 20.22
N VAL A 45 -9.92 -8.72 20.18
CA VAL A 45 -11.14 -9.25 19.59
C VAL A 45 -11.23 -8.82 18.14
N PHE A 46 -11.28 -9.77 17.23
CA PHE A 46 -11.35 -9.56 15.79
C PHE A 46 -12.73 -9.84 15.22
N PHE A 47 -13.10 -9.09 14.20
CA PHE A 47 -14.33 -9.23 13.45
C PHE A 47 -14.02 -9.32 11.95
N GLY A 48 -14.87 -10.06 11.21
CA GLY A 48 -14.82 -10.24 9.75
C GLY A 48 -16.10 -9.83 9.04
N THR A 49 -16.96 -9.00 9.64
CA THR A 49 -18.26 -8.62 9.09
C THR A 49 -18.37 -7.12 8.79
N ALA A 50 -19.21 -6.74 7.80
CA ALA A 50 -19.46 -5.33 7.47
C ALA A 50 -20.17 -4.57 8.59
N ALA A 51 -21.03 -5.26 9.38
CA ALA A 51 -21.70 -4.66 10.53
C ALA A 51 -20.69 -4.23 11.61
N ALA A 52 -19.78 -5.12 11.99
CA ALA A 52 -18.72 -4.77 12.95
C ALA A 52 -17.77 -3.69 12.43
N ALA A 53 -17.45 -3.73 11.12
CA ALA A 53 -16.66 -2.68 10.49
C ALA A 53 -17.35 -1.32 10.56
N ARG A 54 -18.69 -1.28 10.37
CA ARG A 54 -19.49 -0.07 10.52
C ARG A 54 -19.40 0.46 11.95
N ASP A 55 -19.68 -0.36 12.95
CA ASP A 55 -19.70 0.05 14.35
C ASP A 55 -18.33 0.60 14.79
N ILE A 56 -17.23 -0.09 14.42
CA ILE A 56 -15.87 0.32 14.79
C ILE A 56 -15.43 1.58 14.03
N PHE A 57 -15.73 1.70 12.73
CA PHE A 57 -15.24 2.81 11.92
C PHE A 57 -16.09 4.07 12.08
N SER A 58 -17.37 3.94 12.43
CA SER A 58 -18.28 5.06 12.69
C SER A 58 -18.21 5.55 14.14
N ALA A 59 -17.51 4.83 15.03
CA ALA A 59 -17.36 5.25 16.42
C ALA A 59 -16.74 6.64 16.54
N PRO A 60 -17.18 7.47 17.52
CA PRO A 60 -16.59 8.77 17.75
C PRO A 60 -15.06 8.71 17.91
N ALA A 61 -14.36 9.73 17.42
CA ALA A 61 -12.88 9.77 17.48
C ALA A 61 -12.34 9.62 18.90
N ALA A 62 -13.07 10.13 19.89
CA ALA A 62 -12.71 10.02 21.30
C ALA A 62 -12.93 8.63 21.89
N ALA A 63 -13.74 7.77 21.26
CA ALA A 63 -14.07 6.43 21.76
C ALA A 63 -12.93 5.42 21.60
N SER A 64 -11.90 5.74 20.82
CA SER A 64 -10.79 4.83 20.59
C SER A 64 -9.45 5.54 20.32
N ARG A 65 -8.37 4.84 20.58
CA ARG A 65 -6.99 5.30 20.31
C ARG A 65 -6.18 4.24 19.58
N ALA A 66 -5.01 4.62 19.06
CA ALA A 66 -4.01 3.68 18.58
C ALA A 66 -3.63 2.70 19.70
N PRO A 67 -3.58 1.39 19.44
CA PRO A 67 -3.13 0.44 20.44
C PRO A 67 -1.61 0.55 20.62
N LEU A 68 -1.17 0.73 21.86
CA LEU A 68 0.23 0.75 22.28
C LEU A 68 0.50 -0.43 23.24
N PRO A 69 1.72 -0.98 23.27
CA PRO A 69 2.88 -0.63 22.44
C PRO A 69 2.68 -1.00 20.97
N ASN A 70 3.31 -0.26 20.07
CA ASN A 70 3.26 -0.51 18.63
C ASN A 70 4.64 -0.93 18.11
N PRO A 71 4.76 -2.04 17.36
CA PRO A 71 6.04 -2.53 16.87
C PRO A 71 6.79 -1.57 15.95
N ILE A 72 6.11 -0.66 15.25
CA ILE A 72 6.72 0.27 14.29
C ILE A 72 7.35 1.50 14.95
N GLU A 73 7.01 1.80 16.21
CA GLU A 73 7.47 2.98 16.94
C GLU A 73 8.98 3.27 16.83
N PRO A 74 9.89 2.25 16.92
CA PRO A 74 11.33 2.50 16.80
C PRO A 74 11.76 3.17 15.50
N VAL A 75 11.03 2.95 14.42
CA VAL A 75 11.32 3.52 13.10
C VAL A 75 10.64 4.86 12.92
N VAL A 76 9.34 4.92 13.19
CA VAL A 76 8.54 6.12 12.87
C VAL A 76 8.63 7.21 13.95
N GLY A 77 8.97 6.84 15.20
CA GLY A 77 9.02 7.77 16.34
C GLY A 77 7.66 7.96 17.01
N SER A 78 7.69 8.53 18.24
CA SER A 78 6.50 8.67 19.12
C SER A 78 5.48 9.71 18.62
N GLU A 79 5.93 10.70 17.84
CA GLU A 79 5.07 11.75 17.27
C GLU A 79 4.47 11.36 15.91
N SER A 80 4.64 10.10 15.47
CA SER A 80 4.05 9.56 14.25
C SER A 80 2.52 9.62 14.27
N LEU A 81 1.90 10.07 13.17
CA LEU A 81 0.45 10.07 12.98
C LEU A 81 -0.19 8.69 13.26
N ILE A 82 0.52 7.59 12.97
CA ILE A 82 0.03 6.23 13.23
C ILE A 82 -0.15 5.98 14.74
N LEU A 83 0.70 6.56 15.58
CA LEU A 83 0.75 6.32 17.03
C LEU A 83 -0.02 7.37 17.81
N LEU A 84 -0.13 8.60 17.30
CA LEU A 84 -0.84 9.69 17.93
C LEU A 84 -2.33 9.36 18.13
N SER A 85 -2.96 9.99 19.13
CA SER A 85 -4.38 9.81 19.45
C SER A 85 -4.99 11.12 19.95
N GLY A 86 -6.32 11.20 19.94
CA GLY A 86 -7.07 12.36 20.43
C GLY A 86 -6.73 13.64 19.67
N GLU A 87 -6.53 14.73 20.41
CA GLU A 87 -6.27 16.06 19.86
C GLU A 87 -4.98 16.15 19.05
N LYS A 88 -3.89 15.54 19.55
CA LYS A 88 -2.62 15.47 18.81
C LYS A 88 -2.77 14.81 17.44
N HIS A 89 -3.51 13.71 17.38
CA HIS A 89 -3.79 13.03 16.10
C HIS A 89 -4.61 13.93 15.17
N ARG A 90 -5.64 14.61 15.68
CA ARG A 90 -6.50 15.51 14.89
C ARG A 90 -5.68 16.65 14.30
N ARG A 91 -4.88 17.33 15.15
CA ARG A 91 -3.97 18.40 14.73
C ARG A 91 -3.01 17.92 13.64
N GLU A 92 -2.28 16.85 13.92
CA GLU A 92 -1.26 16.36 12.99
C GLU A 92 -1.87 15.89 11.66
N ARG A 93 -3.02 15.22 11.71
CA ARG A 93 -3.76 14.84 10.49
C ARG A 93 -4.18 16.09 9.69
N GLY A 94 -4.65 17.14 10.35
CA GLY A 94 -4.99 18.42 9.71
C GLY A 94 -3.79 19.05 9.00
N LEU A 95 -2.63 19.05 9.65
CA LEU A 95 -1.38 19.57 9.08
C LEU A 95 -0.87 18.76 7.87
N LEU A 96 -1.10 17.44 7.83
CA LEU A 96 -0.68 16.58 6.72
C LEU A 96 -1.65 16.59 5.52
N MET A 97 -2.94 16.82 5.76
CA MET A 97 -3.99 16.72 4.73
C MET A 97 -3.71 17.52 3.45
N PRO A 98 -3.21 18.78 3.51
CA PRO A 98 -2.98 19.57 2.31
C PRO A 98 -2.05 18.92 1.29
N ALA A 99 -1.08 18.10 1.75
CA ALA A 99 -0.15 17.39 0.87
C ALA A 99 -0.80 16.19 0.13
N PHE A 100 -1.95 15.70 0.63
CA PHE A 100 -2.61 14.47 0.13
C PHE A 100 -4.00 14.73 -0.48
N HIS A 101 -4.34 16.00 -0.81
CA HIS A 101 -5.68 16.34 -1.29
C HIS A 101 -5.71 16.99 -2.67
N GLY A 102 -6.82 16.73 -3.39
CA GLY A 102 -7.25 17.45 -4.58
C GLY A 102 -6.22 17.46 -5.71
N ASP A 103 -6.01 18.63 -6.29
CA ASP A 103 -5.12 18.82 -7.45
C ASP A 103 -3.65 18.54 -7.13
N ARG A 104 -3.29 18.54 -5.85
CA ARG A 104 -1.93 18.18 -5.41
C ARG A 104 -1.58 16.74 -5.80
N ILE A 105 -2.50 15.80 -5.62
CA ILE A 105 -2.27 14.39 -6.03
C ILE A 105 -2.07 14.31 -7.54
N LYS A 106 -2.84 15.09 -8.31
CA LYS A 106 -2.70 15.14 -9.76
C LYS A 106 -1.32 15.63 -10.20
N SER A 107 -0.75 16.61 -9.49
CA SER A 107 0.57 17.15 -9.82
C SER A 107 1.72 16.16 -9.63
N TYR A 108 1.51 15.06 -8.91
CA TYR A 108 2.52 14.02 -8.74
C TYR A 108 2.51 12.96 -9.86
N ALA A 109 1.46 12.91 -10.71
CA ALA A 109 1.30 11.86 -11.71
C ALA A 109 2.50 11.74 -12.67
N ASP A 110 3.03 12.86 -13.15
CA ASP A 110 4.21 12.85 -14.01
C ASP A 110 5.46 12.36 -13.28
N THR A 111 5.57 12.65 -11.98
CA THR A 111 6.66 12.13 -11.15
C THR A 111 6.55 10.63 -10.96
N PHE A 112 5.34 10.09 -10.74
CA PHE A 112 5.11 8.64 -10.67
C PHE A 112 5.52 7.95 -11.97
N ALA A 113 5.07 8.48 -13.12
CA ALA A 113 5.38 7.92 -14.43
C ALA A 113 6.88 8.00 -14.74
N SER A 114 7.52 9.15 -14.48
CA SER A 114 8.95 9.32 -14.76
C SER A 114 9.83 8.46 -13.86
N ALA A 115 9.54 8.37 -12.56
CA ALA A 115 10.25 7.49 -11.63
C ALA A 115 10.11 6.02 -12.05
N THR A 116 8.89 5.58 -12.41
CA THR A 116 8.67 4.23 -12.93
C THR A 116 9.48 3.97 -14.19
N SER A 117 9.44 4.91 -15.15
CA SER A 117 10.19 4.80 -16.41
C SER A 117 11.72 4.75 -16.20
N GLU A 118 12.23 5.49 -15.21
CA GLU A 118 13.65 5.45 -14.84
C GLU A 118 14.05 4.06 -14.33
N GLU A 119 13.24 3.43 -13.43
CA GLU A 119 13.53 2.11 -12.87
C GLU A 119 13.47 0.99 -13.93
N ILE A 120 12.52 1.05 -14.86
CA ILE A 120 12.38 0.03 -15.90
C ILE A 120 13.25 0.28 -17.14
N ARG A 121 14.00 1.38 -17.19
CA ARG A 121 14.78 1.78 -18.38
C ARG A 121 15.86 0.76 -18.76
N SER A 122 16.48 0.16 -17.77
CA SER A 122 17.60 -0.80 -17.97
C SER A 122 17.15 -2.20 -18.35
N LEU A 123 15.86 -2.52 -18.22
CA LEU A 123 15.31 -3.85 -18.52
C LEU A 123 15.39 -4.15 -20.01
N ARG A 124 15.77 -5.39 -20.36
CA ARG A 124 16.02 -5.83 -21.73
C ARG A 124 15.21 -7.10 -22.05
N PRO A 125 14.83 -7.32 -23.32
CA PRO A 125 14.20 -8.57 -23.75
C PRO A 125 14.97 -9.81 -23.27
N GLY A 126 14.23 -10.83 -22.80
CA GLY A 126 14.76 -12.06 -22.20
C GLY A 126 15.12 -11.94 -20.71
N GLN A 127 15.14 -10.75 -20.14
CA GLN A 127 15.48 -10.57 -18.72
C GLN A 127 14.31 -10.98 -17.82
N SER A 128 14.62 -11.74 -16.75
CA SER A 128 13.67 -12.02 -15.66
C SER A 128 13.57 -10.83 -14.71
N VAL A 129 12.34 -10.45 -14.39
CA VAL A 129 11.99 -9.32 -13.53
C VAL A 129 11.25 -9.83 -12.30
N PRO A 130 11.87 -9.80 -11.11
CA PRO A 130 11.19 -10.11 -9.86
C PRO A 130 10.24 -8.97 -9.50
N ALA A 131 8.92 -9.19 -9.63
CA ALA A 131 7.89 -8.16 -9.55
C ALA A 131 7.87 -7.43 -8.20
N TYR A 132 8.07 -8.16 -7.08
CA TYR A 132 8.09 -7.51 -5.76
C TYR A 132 9.33 -6.63 -5.58
N GLN A 133 10.50 -7.09 -6.03
CA GLN A 133 11.71 -6.29 -5.94
C GLN A 133 11.62 -5.03 -6.81
N LEU A 134 11.12 -5.15 -8.04
CA LEU A 134 10.87 -4.00 -8.91
C LEU A 134 9.88 -3.02 -8.25
N ALA A 135 8.80 -3.52 -7.66
CA ALA A 135 7.81 -2.70 -6.96
C ALA A 135 8.43 -1.93 -5.77
N VAL A 136 9.32 -2.57 -5.01
CA VAL A 136 10.07 -1.95 -3.90
C VAL A 136 10.94 -0.80 -4.39
N GLU A 137 11.70 -0.98 -5.47
CA GLU A 137 12.57 0.07 -6.01
C GLU A 137 11.74 1.25 -6.57
N ILE A 138 10.67 0.98 -7.31
CA ILE A 138 9.77 2.04 -7.83
C ILE A 138 9.13 2.82 -6.67
N ALA A 139 8.54 2.15 -5.67
CA ALA A 139 7.89 2.81 -4.54
C ALA A 139 8.89 3.64 -3.71
N LEU A 140 10.11 3.15 -3.51
CA LEU A 140 11.18 3.89 -2.84
C LEU A 140 11.60 5.12 -3.63
N HIS A 141 11.78 4.99 -4.95
CA HIS A 141 12.13 6.11 -5.82
C HIS A 141 11.06 7.20 -5.78
N ILE A 142 9.79 6.82 -5.85
CA ILE A 142 8.66 7.75 -5.76
C ILE A 142 8.64 8.43 -4.38
N ALA A 143 8.79 7.68 -3.28
CA ALA A 143 8.83 8.25 -1.93
C ALA A 143 9.92 9.30 -1.79
N ILE A 144 11.13 9.05 -2.30
CA ILE A 144 12.24 10.01 -2.24
C ILE A 144 11.94 11.25 -3.10
N ARG A 145 11.36 11.10 -4.27
CA ARG A 145 11.07 12.22 -5.19
C ARG A 145 9.87 13.05 -4.77
N VAL A 146 8.84 12.42 -4.23
CA VAL A 146 7.57 13.09 -3.89
C VAL A 146 7.56 13.51 -2.44
N VAL A 147 7.77 12.57 -1.50
CA VAL A 147 7.64 12.85 -0.06
C VAL A 147 8.81 13.70 0.44
N PHE A 148 10.05 13.35 0.05
CA PHE A 148 11.24 14.12 0.45
C PHE A 148 11.59 15.20 -0.58
N SER A 149 10.92 15.17 -1.75
CA SER A 149 11.09 16.15 -2.83
C SER A 149 12.55 16.28 -3.28
N VAL A 150 13.27 15.17 -3.36
CA VAL A 150 14.69 15.12 -3.75
C VAL A 150 14.82 14.83 -5.23
N ALA A 151 15.19 15.85 -6.01
CA ALA A 151 15.37 15.75 -7.46
C ALA A 151 16.80 15.35 -7.88
N GLU A 152 17.82 15.78 -7.12
CA GLU A 152 19.24 15.59 -7.46
C GLU A 152 19.64 14.10 -7.35
N PRO A 153 20.22 13.47 -8.41
CA PRO A 153 20.50 12.04 -8.45
C PRO A 153 21.46 11.54 -7.37
N GLY A 154 22.50 12.30 -7.01
CA GLY A 154 23.44 11.96 -5.95
C GLY A 154 22.78 11.93 -4.57
N ARG A 155 21.94 12.94 -4.28
CA ARG A 155 21.18 13.02 -3.05
C ARG A 155 20.15 11.92 -2.95
N ARG A 156 19.47 11.56 -4.07
CA ARG A 156 18.55 10.41 -4.11
C ARG A 156 19.23 9.10 -3.74
N ARG A 157 20.45 8.85 -4.22
CA ARG A 157 21.23 7.65 -3.84
C ARG A 157 21.53 7.63 -2.36
N GLN A 158 21.96 8.76 -1.76
CA GLN A 158 22.21 8.86 -0.32
C GLN A 158 20.97 8.48 0.49
N TYR A 159 19.81 9.02 0.14
CA TYR A 159 18.53 8.64 0.77
C TYR A 159 18.20 7.17 0.56
N GLY A 160 18.33 6.66 -0.66
CA GLY A 160 18.05 5.26 -0.98
C GLY A 160 18.89 4.29 -0.16
N ASP A 161 20.18 4.57 -0.01
CA ASP A 161 21.09 3.75 0.79
C ASP A 161 20.76 3.84 2.29
N ALA A 162 20.56 5.05 2.83
CA ALA A 162 20.21 5.26 4.23
C ALA A 162 18.88 4.56 4.60
N ILE A 163 17.87 4.65 3.74
CA ILE A 163 16.56 4.01 3.94
C ILE A 163 16.68 2.49 3.89
N LYS A 164 17.34 1.95 2.87
CA LYS A 164 17.53 0.49 2.72
C LYS A 164 18.30 -0.09 3.91
N GLU A 165 19.31 0.60 4.42
CA GLU A 165 20.05 0.16 5.60
C GLU A 165 19.19 0.22 6.87
N LEU A 166 18.40 1.28 7.07
CA LEU A 166 17.47 1.42 8.19
C LEU A 166 16.43 0.31 8.20
N LEU A 167 15.80 0.04 7.05
CA LEU A 167 14.80 -1.03 6.91
C LEU A 167 15.39 -2.42 7.15
N ARG A 168 16.62 -2.70 6.66
CA ARG A 168 17.31 -3.97 6.95
C ARG A 168 17.69 -4.13 8.42
N ALA A 169 18.01 -3.04 9.11
CA ALA A 169 18.33 -3.08 10.55
C ALA A 169 17.08 -3.25 11.42
N ASN A 170 15.89 -2.92 10.91
CA ASN A 170 14.61 -3.05 11.60
C ASN A 170 14.10 -4.49 11.54
N THR A 171 14.65 -5.37 12.36
CA THR A 171 14.33 -6.79 12.38
C THR A 171 13.12 -7.11 13.27
N ALA A 172 12.38 -8.19 12.96
CA ALA A 172 11.23 -8.63 13.74
C ALA A 172 11.51 -8.80 15.26
N PRO A 173 12.66 -9.34 15.72
CA PRO A 173 12.97 -9.37 17.14
C PRO A 173 13.04 -7.97 17.78
N LEU A 174 13.65 -6.99 17.13
CA LEU A 174 13.70 -5.60 17.65
C LEU A 174 12.33 -4.94 17.69
N MET A 175 11.47 -5.26 16.72
CA MET A 175 10.11 -4.74 16.66
C MET A 175 9.22 -5.35 17.76
N LEU A 176 9.29 -6.66 17.95
CA LEU A 176 8.35 -7.40 18.81
C LEU A 176 8.81 -7.57 20.26
N MET A 177 10.11 -7.43 20.54
CA MET A 177 10.70 -7.66 21.87
C MET A 177 11.38 -6.41 22.43
N PRO A 178 10.64 -5.53 23.16
CA PRO A 178 11.22 -4.31 23.74
C PRO A 178 12.46 -4.55 24.61
N ALA A 179 12.57 -5.73 25.23
CA ALA A 179 13.73 -6.12 26.03
C ALA A 179 15.06 -6.15 25.25
N LEU A 180 15.00 -6.30 23.91
CA LEU A 180 16.17 -6.25 23.03
C LEU A 180 16.58 -4.83 22.62
N ARG A 181 15.76 -3.82 22.95
CA ARG A 181 16.01 -2.40 22.68
C ARG A 181 16.90 -1.79 23.77
N ARG A 182 18.07 -2.37 23.98
CA ARG A 182 19.05 -1.92 24.99
C ARG A 182 20.24 -1.26 24.31
N GLU A 183 20.62 -0.12 24.84
CA GLU A 183 21.84 0.58 24.44
C GLU A 183 23.05 -0.03 25.16
N PHE A 184 23.97 -0.61 24.41
CA PHE A 184 25.28 -1.05 24.91
C PHE A 184 26.36 -0.10 24.40
N GLY A 185 26.32 1.16 24.82
CA GLY A 185 27.26 2.18 24.32
C GLY A 185 27.21 2.37 22.81
N GLY A 186 26.02 2.35 22.21
CA GLY A 186 25.81 2.42 20.77
C GLY A 186 26.14 1.14 19.99
N ARG A 187 26.54 0.06 20.67
CA ARG A 187 26.88 -1.23 20.06
C ARG A 187 25.66 -2.15 20.02
N GLY A 188 25.71 -3.17 19.16
CA GLY A 188 24.62 -4.14 18.98
C GLY A 188 23.52 -3.68 18.00
N PRO A 189 22.50 -4.56 17.76
CA PRO A 189 21.47 -4.33 16.75
C PRO A 189 20.61 -3.09 17.01
N TRP A 190 20.25 -2.82 18.27
CA TRP A 190 19.50 -1.63 18.64
C TRP A 190 20.31 -0.33 18.41
N GLY A 191 21.56 -0.27 18.88
CA GLY A 191 22.43 0.89 18.64
C GLY A 191 22.69 1.13 17.14
N ARG A 192 22.76 0.06 16.32
CA ARG A 192 22.82 0.20 14.85
C ARG A 192 21.56 0.83 14.29
N LEU A 193 20.36 0.35 14.69
CA LEU A 193 19.09 0.92 14.25
C LEU A 193 18.99 2.41 14.57
N VAL A 194 19.33 2.79 15.82
CA VAL A 194 19.30 4.19 16.26
C VAL A 194 20.23 5.06 15.40
N ARG A 195 21.49 4.65 15.21
CA ARG A 195 22.42 5.41 14.36
C ARG A 195 21.97 5.58 12.92
N LEU A 196 21.36 4.54 12.32
CA LEU A 196 20.84 4.63 10.95
C LEU A 196 19.63 5.56 10.86
N ARG A 197 18.77 5.54 11.87
CA ARG A 197 17.65 6.48 11.98
C ARG A 197 18.17 7.92 12.12
N ASP A 198 19.14 8.15 13.01
CA ASP A 198 19.71 9.47 13.26
C ASP A 198 20.45 10.00 12.02
N HIS A 199 21.08 9.10 11.24
CA HIS A 199 21.69 9.47 9.94
C HIS A 199 20.61 9.92 8.93
N LEU A 200 19.50 9.21 8.82
CA LEU A 200 18.37 9.64 7.97
C LEU A 200 17.81 10.99 8.43
N ASP A 201 17.65 11.18 9.75
CA ASP A 201 17.17 12.44 10.34
C ASP A 201 18.13 13.61 10.03
N GLN A 202 19.45 13.37 10.00
CA GLN A 202 20.41 14.39 9.61
C GLN A 202 20.25 14.79 8.14
N LEU A 203 20.09 13.81 7.22
CA LEU A 203 19.82 14.09 5.80
C LEU A 203 18.56 14.95 5.63
N LEU A 204 17.49 14.62 6.36
CA LEU A 204 16.24 15.37 6.35
C LEU A 204 16.42 16.79 6.91
N SER A 205 17.16 16.94 8.01
CA SER A 205 17.45 18.24 8.63
C SER A 205 18.21 19.16 7.68
N ASP A 206 19.22 18.64 6.99
CA ASP A 206 20.00 19.41 6.01
C ASP A 206 19.10 19.93 4.89
N ASP A 207 18.24 19.07 4.33
CA ASP A 207 17.34 19.45 3.25
C ASP A 207 16.24 20.41 3.70
N MET A 208 15.67 20.24 4.90
CA MET A 208 14.74 21.19 5.50
C MET A 208 15.36 22.55 5.71
N ALA A 209 16.62 22.60 6.22
CA ALA A 209 17.36 23.86 6.41
C ALA A 209 17.65 24.56 5.07
N ALA A 210 18.07 23.82 4.05
CA ALA A 210 18.29 24.36 2.71
C ALA A 210 17.01 24.96 2.10
N ARG A 211 15.86 24.29 2.29
CA ARG A 211 14.57 24.77 1.80
C ARG A 211 14.10 26.02 2.50
N ARG A 212 14.22 26.09 3.81
CA ARG A 212 13.89 27.32 4.58
C ARG A 212 14.71 28.52 4.13
N LYS A 213 15.99 28.31 3.74
CA LYS A 213 16.86 29.40 3.23
C LYS A 213 16.45 29.91 1.84
N ARG A 214 15.93 29.04 0.96
CA ARG A 214 15.51 29.43 -0.38
C ARG A 214 14.07 29.96 -0.44
N GLY A 215 13.28 29.81 0.62
CA GLY A 215 11.84 30.04 0.66
C GLY A 215 11.03 28.74 0.47
N LEU A 216 9.80 28.73 0.98
CA LEU A 216 8.88 27.56 1.01
C LEU A 216 7.74 27.72 -0.02
N ASP A 217 7.97 28.44 -1.12
CA ASP A 217 6.95 28.75 -2.12
C ASP A 217 6.83 27.66 -3.21
N GLY A 218 7.56 26.56 -3.05
CA GLY A 218 7.59 25.45 -4.00
C GLY A 218 6.31 24.59 -3.98
N PRO A 219 6.02 23.92 -5.11
CA PRO A 219 4.88 22.98 -5.21
C PRO A 219 5.14 21.66 -4.50
N ASP A 220 6.34 21.44 -4.01
CA ASP A 220 6.81 20.17 -3.46
C ASP A 220 6.07 19.77 -2.16
N MET A 221 5.92 18.46 -1.93
CA MET A 221 5.29 17.96 -0.70
C MET A 221 6.03 18.43 0.55
N LEU A 222 7.36 18.41 0.55
CA LEU A 222 8.14 18.85 1.69
C LEU A 222 7.97 20.35 1.99
N ASP A 223 7.90 21.20 0.97
CA ASP A 223 7.64 22.63 1.15
C ASP A 223 6.24 22.88 1.76
N VAL A 224 5.22 22.14 1.31
CA VAL A 224 3.87 22.19 1.89
C VAL A 224 3.90 21.74 3.35
N LEU A 225 4.59 20.65 3.66
CA LEU A 225 4.66 20.13 5.03
C LEU A 225 5.41 21.10 5.97
N LEU A 226 6.42 21.81 5.47
CA LEU A 226 7.19 22.79 6.24
C LEU A 226 6.45 24.12 6.45
N SER A 227 5.58 24.53 5.52
CA SER A 227 4.82 25.79 5.57
C SER A 227 3.48 25.67 6.28
N THR A 228 2.93 24.44 6.43
CA THR A 228 1.61 24.24 7.03
C THR A 228 1.65 24.50 8.54
N THR A 229 0.71 25.33 9.02
CA THR A 229 0.49 25.63 10.43
C THR A 229 -0.90 25.20 10.89
N ASP A 230 -1.08 25.01 12.20
CA ASP A 230 -2.39 24.78 12.81
C ASP A 230 -3.18 26.09 12.97
N GLU A 231 -4.37 26.00 13.58
CA GLU A 231 -5.28 27.12 13.79
C GLU A 231 -4.66 28.23 14.67
N ASP A 232 -3.67 27.89 15.51
CA ASP A 232 -2.91 28.83 16.36
C ASP A 232 -1.68 29.41 15.64
N GLY A 233 -1.47 29.09 14.37
CA GLY A 233 -0.31 29.51 13.59
C GLY A 233 0.98 28.73 13.90
N ARG A 234 0.89 27.59 14.62
CA ARG A 234 2.05 26.79 15.01
C ARG A 234 2.33 25.70 13.97
N GLY A 235 3.56 25.70 13.47
CA GLY A 235 4.08 24.62 12.64
C GLY A 235 4.53 23.41 13.46
N ARG A 236 5.13 22.43 12.77
CA ARG A 236 5.77 21.28 13.41
C ARG A 236 7.14 21.63 13.94
N THR A 237 7.50 21.02 15.07
CA THR A 237 8.89 20.96 15.54
C THR A 237 9.73 20.08 14.58
N VAL A 238 11.05 20.18 14.69
CA VAL A 238 11.97 19.33 13.89
C VAL A 238 11.73 17.85 14.17
N GLN A 239 11.50 17.48 15.44
CA GLN A 239 11.23 16.09 15.83
C GLN A 239 9.91 15.57 15.25
N GLU A 240 8.83 16.35 15.36
CA GLU A 240 7.55 16.01 14.74
C GLU A 240 7.71 15.83 13.23
N MET A 241 8.47 16.71 12.56
CA MET A 241 8.71 16.59 11.12
C MET A 241 9.47 15.32 10.76
N HIS A 242 10.55 14.98 11.48
CA HIS A 242 11.28 13.73 11.28
C HIS A 242 10.37 12.51 11.43
N ASP A 243 9.58 12.48 12.51
CA ASP A 243 8.68 11.35 12.79
C ASP A 243 7.59 11.22 11.71
N GLN A 244 7.06 12.34 11.18
CA GLN A 244 6.10 12.29 10.09
C GLN A 244 6.74 11.85 8.77
N LEU A 245 7.91 12.36 8.41
CA LEU A 245 8.59 11.96 7.16
C LEU A 245 8.96 10.48 7.17
N ARG A 246 9.46 9.96 8.32
CA ARG A 246 9.69 8.52 8.48
C ARG A 246 8.39 7.72 8.46
N THR A 247 7.29 8.27 9.00
CA THR A 247 5.97 7.67 8.93
C THR A 247 5.48 7.54 7.50
N LEU A 248 5.58 8.62 6.73
CA LEU A 248 5.16 8.62 5.31
C LEU A 248 5.98 7.64 4.48
N LEU A 249 7.29 7.58 4.73
CA LEU A 249 8.17 6.59 4.09
C LEU A 249 7.73 5.15 4.42
N ALA A 250 7.65 4.82 5.72
CA ALA A 250 7.34 3.46 6.15
C ALA A 250 5.94 3.02 5.68
N ALA A 251 4.95 3.94 5.74
CA ALA A 251 3.59 3.64 5.33
C ALA A 251 3.42 3.53 3.81
N GLY A 252 4.11 4.38 3.03
CA GLY A 252 3.94 4.45 1.57
C GLY A 252 4.75 3.43 0.79
N HIS A 253 5.96 3.11 1.24
CA HIS A 253 6.89 2.28 0.50
C HIS A 253 6.48 0.79 0.46
N GLU A 254 6.38 0.12 1.61
CA GLU A 254 6.12 -1.33 1.67
C GLU A 254 4.70 -1.71 1.23
N THR A 255 3.71 -0.86 1.54
CA THR A 255 2.32 -1.14 1.20
C THR A 255 2.05 -0.97 -0.29
N THR A 256 2.61 0.05 -0.92
CA THR A 256 2.56 0.26 -2.37
C THR A 256 3.29 -0.86 -3.11
N ALA A 257 4.49 -1.24 -2.67
CA ALA A 257 5.25 -2.33 -3.27
C ALA A 257 4.49 -3.67 -3.23
N SER A 258 3.88 -3.99 -2.09
CA SER A 258 3.04 -5.19 -1.96
C SER A 258 1.84 -5.13 -2.89
N SER A 259 1.09 -4.02 -2.91
CA SER A 259 -0.09 -3.85 -3.76
C SER A 259 0.25 -3.96 -5.24
N LEU A 260 1.36 -3.35 -5.67
CA LEU A 260 1.82 -3.42 -7.06
C LEU A 260 2.22 -4.84 -7.46
N ALA A 261 2.99 -5.54 -6.61
CA ALA A 261 3.41 -6.92 -6.90
C ALA A 261 2.22 -7.87 -7.09
N TRP A 262 1.19 -7.75 -6.24
CA TRP A 262 -0.04 -8.53 -6.37
C TRP A 262 -0.88 -8.11 -7.57
N ALA A 263 -0.95 -6.82 -7.90
CA ALA A 263 -1.63 -6.36 -9.12
C ALA A 263 -0.95 -6.93 -10.37
N LEU A 264 0.38 -6.86 -10.47
CA LEU A 264 1.14 -7.46 -11.56
C LEU A 264 0.94 -8.98 -11.64
N TYR A 265 0.90 -9.68 -10.50
CA TYR A 265 0.60 -11.11 -10.45
C TYR A 265 -0.73 -11.43 -11.15
N HIS A 266 -1.82 -10.74 -10.79
CA HIS A 266 -3.13 -11.00 -11.36
C HIS A 266 -3.21 -10.58 -12.84
N ILE A 267 -2.63 -9.44 -13.21
CA ILE A 267 -2.62 -8.94 -14.59
C ILE A 267 -1.91 -9.92 -15.54
N TYR A 268 -0.74 -10.44 -15.14
CA TYR A 268 0.04 -11.33 -16.01
C TYR A 268 -0.32 -12.81 -15.87
N ARG A 269 -1.18 -13.16 -14.93
CA ARG A 269 -1.75 -14.50 -14.82
C ARG A 269 -2.97 -14.69 -15.71
N ASP A 270 -3.73 -13.62 -15.99
CA ASP A 270 -4.96 -13.61 -16.78
C ASP A 270 -4.78 -12.74 -18.03
N ASP A 271 -4.70 -13.38 -19.19
CA ASP A 271 -4.49 -12.68 -20.46
C ASP A 271 -5.67 -11.78 -20.81
N SER A 272 -6.91 -12.16 -20.47
CA SER A 272 -8.10 -11.34 -20.74
C SER A 272 -8.10 -10.02 -19.96
N VAL A 273 -7.66 -10.06 -18.71
CA VAL A 273 -7.47 -8.86 -17.88
C VAL A 273 -6.40 -7.95 -18.48
N ARG A 274 -5.26 -8.54 -18.88
CA ARG A 274 -4.16 -7.80 -19.48
C ARG A 274 -4.55 -7.13 -20.80
N GLU A 275 -5.18 -7.86 -21.71
CA GLU A 275 -5.61 -7.35 -23.01
C GLU A 275 -6.62 -6.21 -22.87
N ARG A 276 -7.57 -6.33 -21.96
CA ARG A 276 -8.54 -5.28 -21.66
C ARG A 276 -7.87 -4.02 -21.06
N LEU A 277 -6.87 -4.18 -20.19
CA LEU A 277 -6.09 -3.05 -19.66
C LEU A 277 -5.28 -2.36 -20.77
N ILE A 278 -4.66 -3.13 -21.68
CA ILE A 278 -3.91 -2.57 -22.81
C ILE A 278 -4.86 -1.78 -23.72
N ALA A 279 -6.06 -2.30 -24.00
CA ALA A 279 -7.07 -1.59 -24.79
C ALA A 279 -7.53 -0.30 -24.11
N GLU A 280 -7.81 -0.32 -22.78
CA GLU A 280 -8.20 0.87 -22.02
C GLU A 280 -7.09 1.92 -21.98
N LEU A 281 -5.83 1.50 -21.93
CA LEU A 281 -4.66 2.38 -21.90
C LEU A 281 -4.30 2.96 -23.27
N ALA A 282 -4.76 2.38 -24.37
CA ALA A 282 -4.38 2.80 -25.73
C ALA A 282 -4.75 4.26 -26.03
N ASP A 283 -5.92 4.69 -25.59
CA ASP A 283 -6.46 6.04 -25.79
C ASP A 283 -6.14 7.00 -24.63
N CYS A 284 -5.42 6.55 -23.62
CA CYS A 284 -5.10 7.36 -22.44
C CYS A 284 -3.93 8.31 -22.76
N PRO A 285 -4.12 9.66 -22.85
CA PRO A 285 -3.10 10.56 -23.35
C PRO A 285 -2.01 10.92 -22.33
N SER A 286 -2.31 10.83 -21.03
CA SER A 286 -1.41 11.34 -19.98
C SER A 286 -1.40 10.49 -18.71
N PRO A 287 -0.31 10.57 -17.91
CA PRO A 287 -0.23 9.85 -16.63
C PRO A 287 -1.37 10.18 -15.67
N ILE A 288 -1.83 11.42 -15.61
CA ILE A 288 -2.90 11.85 -14.71
C ILE A 288 -4.22 11.15 -15.02
N GLU A 289 -4.50 10.88 -16.29
CA GLU A 289 -5.73 10.23 -16.73
C GLU A 289 -5.73 8.74 -16.44
N MET A 290 -4.56 8.10 -16.31
CA MET A 290 -4.45 6.71 -15.88
C MET A 290 -5.13 6.46 -14.53
N ALA A 291 -5.06 7.43 -13.61
CA ALA A 291 -5.70 7.34 -12.30
C ALA A 291 -7.23 7.33 -12.35
N ALA A 292 -7.82 7.76 -13.46
CA ALA A 292 -9.25 7.82 -13.67
C ALA A 292 -9.81 6.66 -14.52
N LEU A 293 -8.95 5.78 -15.05
CA LEU A 293 -9.35 4.65 -15.87
C LEU A 293 -10.17 3.64 -15.05
N PRO A 294 -11.42 3.35 -15.46
CA PRO A 294 -12.34 2.54 -14.66
C PRO A 294 -11.86 1.11 -14.43
N PHE A 295 -11.42 0.44 -15.49
CA PHE A 295 -11.01 -0.97 -15.39
C PHE A 295 -9.67 -1.13 -14.69
N LEU A 296 -8.69 -0.27 -14.94
CA LEU A 296 -7.43 -0.23 -14.21
C LEU A 296 -7.68 -0.03 -12.71
N GLY A 297 -8.56 0.91 -12.35
CA GLY A 297 -8.97 1.12 -10.97
C GLY A 297 -9.66 -0.09 -10.35
N ALA A 298 -10.49 -0.82 -11.11
CA ALA A 298 -11.17 -2.03 -10.68
C ALA A 298 -10.18 -3.19 -10.43
N VAL A 299 -9.21 -3.39 -11.33
CA VAL A 299 -8.13 -4.39 -11.20
C VAL A 299 -7.31 -4.13 -9.92
N ILE A 300 -6.92 -2.89 -9.65
CA ILE A 300 -6.17 -2.53 -8.43
C ILE A 300 -7.00 -2.80 -7.18
N LYS A 301 -8.28 -2.41 -7.17
CA LYS A 301 -9.18 -2.64 -6.02
C LYS A 301 -9.40 -4.13 -5.76
N GLU A 302 -9.63 -4.94 -6.80
CA GLU A 302 -9.80 -6.39 -6.66
C GLU A 302 -8.53 -7.05 -6.15
N SER A 303 -7.36 -6.63 -6.65
CA SER A 303 -6.07 -7.07 -6.10
C SER A 303 -5.93 -6.73 -4.61
N GLN A 304 -6.32 -5.52 -4.19
CA GLN A 304 -6.30 -5.10 -2.78
C GLN A 304 -7.36 -5.80 -1.92
N ARG A 305 -8.48 -6.21 -2.50
CA ARG A 305 -9.46 -7.05 -1.81
C ARG A 305 -8.86 -8.42 -1.47
N MET A 306 -8.27 -9.06 -2.45
CA MET A 306 -7.68 -10.39 -2.27
C MET A 306 -6.38 -10.35 -1.45
N HIS A 307 -5.62 -9.28 -1.57
CA HIS A 307 -4.32 -9.11 -0.93
C HIS A 307 -4.19 -7.73 -0.25
N PRO A 308 -4.99 -7.45 0.80
CA PRO A 308 -4.84 -6.20 1.54
C PRO A 308 -3.44 -6.14 2.16
N PRO A 309 -2.65 -5.08 1.86
CA PRO A 309 -1.27 -5.02 2.34
C PRO A 309 -1.18 -4.97 3.86
N VAL A 310 -2.14 -4.35 4.54
CA VAL A 310 -2.25 -4.37 6.01
C VAL A 310 -3.39 -5.30 6.39
N PRO A 311 -3.12 -6.46 7.03
CA PRO A 311 -4.12 -7.51 7.22
C PRO A 311 -5.15 -7.22 8.31
N ILE A 312 -4.84 -6.30 9.24
CA ILE A 312 -5.65 -6.00 10.43
C ILE A 312 -5.71 -4.50 10.69
N VAL A 313 -6.86 -4.02 11.16
CA VAL A 313 -7.07 -2.65 11.63
C VAL A 313 -7.47 -2.69 13.10
N LEU A 314 -6.67 -2.09 13.97
CA LEU A 314 -6.85 -2.19 15.43
C LEU A 314 -7.26 -0.86 16.06
N ARG A 315 -8.06 -0.95 17.15
CA ARG A 315 -8.46 0.16 18.02
C ARG A 315 -8.41 -0.29 19.48
N ARG A 316 -7.83 0.52 20.38
CA ARG A 316 -8.00 0.35 21.81
C ARG A 316 -9.12 1.27 22.27
N LEU A 317 -10.16 0.73 22.89
CA LEU A 317 -11.31 1.48 23.35
C LEU A 317 -10.93 2.40 24.53
N THR A 318 -11.40 3.62 24.48
CA THR A 318 -11.26 4.63 25.56
C THR A 318 -12.55 4.86 26.31
N SER A 319 -13.67 4.40 25.75
CA SER A 319 -15.00 4.27 26.36
C SER A 319 -15.63 2.96 25.93
N PRO A 320 -16.68 2.48 26.62
CA PRO A 320 -17.44 1.33 26.17
C PRO A 320 -17.98 1.54 24.76
N LEU A 321 -17.98 0.48 23.93
CA LEU A 321 -18.49 0.50 22.56
C LEU A 321 -19.33 -0.74 22.29
N SER A 322 -20.53 -0.55 21.78
CA SER A 322 -21.37 -1.64 21.26
C SER A 322 -20.91 -2.00 19.84
N ILE A 323 -20.63 -3.28 19.62
CA ILE A 323 -20.25 -3.83 18.31
C ILE A 323 -21.11 -5.07 18.08
N CYS A 324 -21.96 -5.04 17.06
CA CYS A 324 -22.95 -6.10 16.78
C CYS A 324 -23.76 -6.46 18.03
N ASP A 325 -24.33 -5.45 18.70
CA ASP A 325 -25.18 -5.56 19.91
C ASP A 325 -24.49 -6.13 21.16
N ILE A 326 -23.15 -6.29 21.13
CA ILE A 326 -22.36 -6.70 22.30
C ILE A 326 -21.53 -5.50 22.77
N GLU A 327 -21.66 -5.16 24.05
CA GLU A 327 -20.87 -4.09 24.66
C GLU A 327 -19.46 -4.57 25.02
N TYR A 328 -18.44 -3.83 24.56
CA TYR A 328 -17.04 -4.05 24.87
C TYR A 328 -16.53 -2.95 25.81
N PRO A 329 -15.87 -3.30 26.93
CA PRO A 329 -15.49 -2.32 27.93
C PRO A 329 -14.28 -1.49 27.51
N THR A 330 -14.11 -0.35 28.15
CA THR A 330 -12.90 0.50 28.08
C THR A 330 -11.62 -0.35 28.26
N GLY A 331 -10.59 -0.02 27.47
CA GLY A 331 -9.29 -0.72 27.47
C GLY A 331 -9.22 -1.94 26.58
N ARG A 332 -10.35 -2.51 26.16
CA ARG A 332 -10.37 -3.63 25.20
C ARG A 332 -9.76 -3.21 23.88
N VAL A 333 -8.96 -4.10 23.27
CA VAL A 333 -8.50 -3.93 21.91
C VAL A 333 -9.43 -4.71 20.99
N VAL A 334 -9.98 -4.01 19.99
CA VAL A 334 -10.86 -4.57 18.97
C VAL A 334 -10.25 -4.31 17.59
N GLY A 335 -10.61 -5.12 16.61
CA GLY A 335 -10.08 -4.94 15.26
C GLY A 335 -10.88 -5.63 14.17
N ILE A 336 -10.67 -5.16 12.94
CA ILE A 336 -11.15 -5.80 11.72
C ILE A 336 -10.03 -6.63 11.12
N ALA A 337 -10.31 -7.91 10.89
CA ALA A 337 -9.48 -8.82 10.13
C ALA A 337 -9.84 -8.68 8.65
N LEU A 338 -9.03 -7.96 7.87
CA LEU A 338 -9.39 -7.61 6.48
C LEU A 338 -9.52 -8.84 5.58
N TYR A 339 -8.69 -9.87 5.76
CA TYR A 339 -8.88 -11.13 5.02
C TYR A 339 -10.19 -11.84 5.37
N ALA A 340 -10.64 -11.79 6.64
CA ALA A 340 -11.95 -12.32 7.00
C ALA A 340 -13.08 -11.52 6.34
N LEU A 341 -13.01 -10.18 6.38
CA LEU A 341 -13.98 -9.28 5.78
C LEU A 341 -14.04 -9.40 4.24
N HIS A 342 -12.88 -9.39 3.59
CA HIS A 342 -12.76 -9.36 2.14
C HIS A 342 -12.99 -10.73 1.47
N PHE A 343 -13.01 -11.81 2.24
CA PHE A 343 -13.35 -13.16 1.76
C PHE A 343 -14.67 -13.68 2.33
N ASN A 344 -15.44 -12.83 3.03
CA ASN A 344 -16.74 -13.21 3.57
C ASN A 344 -17.75 -13.47 2.43
N PRO A 345 -18.25 -14.72 2.26
CA PRO A 345 -19.14 -15.07 1.17
C PRO A 345 -20.52 -14.41 1.27
N ALA A 346 -20.92 -13.91 2.46
CA ALA A 346 -22.13 -13.11 2.61
C ALA A 346 -22.03 -11.71 2.00
N ILE A 347 -20.78 -11.23 1.73
CA ILE A 347 -20.49 -9.93 1.11
C ILE A 347 -20.06 -10.12 -0.35
N TRP A 348 -19.17 -11.09 -0.60
CA TRP A 348 -18.51 -11.31 -1.85
C TRP A 348 -18.90 -12.65 -2.46
N SER A 349 -19.64 -12.65 -3.56
CA SER A 349 -19.87 -13.89 -4.30
C SER A 349 -18.56 -14.42 -4.87
N GLU A 350 -18.32 -15.73 -4.78
CA GLU A 350 -17.07 -16.37 -5.25
C GLU A 350 -15.83 -15.59 -4.81
N PRO A 351 -15.60 -15.43 -3.48
CA PRO A 351 -14.57 -14.53 -2.97
C PRO A 351 -13.14 -14.93 -3.35
N ASP A 352 -12.93 -16.18 -3.79
CA ASP A 352 -11.65 -16.72 -4.24
C ASP A 352 -11.30 -16.37 -5.68
N ASN A 353 -12.28 -15.95 -6.48
CA ASN A 353 -12.11 -15.59 -7.87
C ASN A 353 -11.67 -14.12 -8.00
N PHE A 354 -10.67 -13.88 -8.83
CA PHE A 354 -10.26 -12.53 -9.21
C PHE A 354 -11.23 -12.00 -10.27
N ALA A 355 -12.10 -11.08 -9.88
CA ALA A 355 -13.17 -10.54 -10.72
C ALA A 355 -13.27 -9.02 -10.58
N PRO A 356 -12.46 -8.24 -11.32
CA PRO A 356 -12.44 -6.78 -11.27
C PRO A 356 -13.80 -6.14 -11.56
N GLU A 357 -14.65 -6.78 -12.35
CA GLU A 357 -15.98 -6.31 -12.76
C GLU A 357 -16.85 -5.95 -11.57
N ARG A 358 -16.68 -6.63 -10.42
CA ARG A 358 -17.43 -6.32 -9.19
C ARG A 358 -17.24 -4.88 -8.70
N PHE A 359 -16.16 -4.22 -9.12
CA PHE A 359 -15.90 -2.81 -8.82
C PHE A 359 -16.36 -1.83 -9.89
N LEU A 360 -16.86 -2.32 -11.02
CA LEU A 360 -17.47 -1.52 -12.08
C LEU A 360 -18.99 -1.43 -11.91
N ASP A 361 -19.62 -2.55 -11.57
CA ASP A 361 -21.09 -2.72 -11.61
C ASP A 361 -21.79 -2.26 -10.34
N LYS A 362 -21.09 -2.23 -9.20
CA LYS A 362 -21.68 -1.94 -7.90
C LYS A 362 -20.91 -0.88 -7.12
N ARG A 363 -21.66 -0.04 -6.43
CA ARG A 363 -21.11 0.85 -5.41
C ARG A 363 -20.90 0.05 -4.12
N ILE A 364 -19.66 -0.36 -3.88
CA ILE A 364 -19.29 -1.16 -2.71
C ILE A 364 -19.14 -0.25 -1.49
N SER A 365 -19.72 -0.70 -0.36
CA SER A 365 -19.67 0.04 0.91
C SER A 365 -18.21 0.13 1.45
N PRO A 366 -17.81 1.26 2.07
CA PRO A 366 -16.52 1.38 2.75
C PRO A 366 -16.39 0.46 3.98
N PHE A 367 -17.48 -0.17 4.40
CA PHE A 367 -17.49 -1.15 5.48
C PHE A 367 -17.34 -2.60 4.96
N GLU A 368 -17.55 -2.82 3.67
CA GLU A 368 -17.33 -4.09 2.98
C GLU A 368 -15.93 -4.18 2.38
N PHE A 369 -15.45 -3.06 1.81
CA PHE A 369 -14.13 -2.95 1.19
C PHE A 369 -13.32 -1.87 1.91
N ALA A 370 -12.39 -2.29 2.76
CA ALA A 370 -11.66 -1.41 3.66
C ALA A 370 -10.12 -1.59 3.63
N PRO A 371 -9.45 -1.70 2.46
CA PRO A 371 -7.99 -1.90 2.41
C PRO A 371 -7.20 -0.73 3.01
N PHE A 372 -7.83 0.44 3.10
CA PHE A 372 -7.30 1.65 3.71
C PHE A 372 -7.83 1.91 5.13
N GLY A 373 -8.48 0.91 5.76
CA GLY A 373 -9.17 1.08 7.02
C GLY A 373 -10.36 2.03 6.92
N GLY A 374 -10.85 2.55 8.06
CA GLY A 374 -12.04 3.38 8.11
C GLY A 374 -12.06 4.38 9.26
N GLY A 375 -13.06 5.27 9.21
CA GLY A 375 -13.32 6.28 10.22
C GLY A 375 -12.25 7.37 10.27
N ASN A 376 -12.10 7.97 11.45
CA ASN A 376 -11.15 9.06 11.71
C ASN A 376 -9.67 8.65 11.51
N ARG A 377 -9.38 7.35 11.46
CA ARG A 377 -8.03 6.78 11.21
C ARG A 377 -7.89 6.14 9.84
N ARG A 378 -8.80 6.42 8.92
CA ARG A 378 -8.64 5.98 7.53
C ARG A 378 -7.34 6.51 6.97
N CYS A 379 -6.64 5.70 6.16
CA CYS A 379 -5.37 6.07 5.54
C CYS A 379 -5.44 7.47 4.93
N ILE A 380 -4.50 8.35 5.31
CA ILE A 380 -4.42 9.71 4.79
C ILE A 380 -4.01 9.73 3.34
N GLY A 381 -3.14 8.79 2.93
CA GLY A 381 -2.63 8.62 1.58
C GLY A 381 -3.49 7.74 0.67
N ALA A 382 -4.76 7.44 1.01
CA ALA A 382 -5.57 6.50 0.23
C ALA A 382 -5.74 6.91 -1.25
N ALA A 383 -6.04 8.19 -1.50
CA ALA A 383 -6.17 8.71 -2.86
C ALA A 383 -4.82 8.80 -3.59
N PHE A 384 -3.76 9.17 -2.86
CA PHE A 384 -2.39 9.18 -3.36
C PHE A 384 -1.98 7.77 -3.81
N ALA A 385 -2.12 6.76 -2.94
CA ALA A 385 -1.77 5.37 -3.25
C ALA A 385 -2.59 4.80 -4.42
N ALA A 386 -3.87 5.14 -4.53
CA ALA A 386 -4.69 4.71 -5.67
C ALA A 386 -4.19 5.32 -7.00
N SER A 387 -3.87 6.62 -7.00
CA SER A 387 -3.29 7.30 -8.18
C SER A 387 -1.90 6.77 -8.50
N GLU A 388 -1.04 6.60 -7.50
CA GLU A 388 0.30 6.07 -7.63
C GLU A 388 0.29 4.67 -8.28
N LEU A 389 -0.50 3.74 -7.74
CA LEU A 389 -0.62 2.38 -8.28
C LEU A 389 -1.14 2.34 -9.72
N ALA A 390 -2.13 3.18 -10.04
CA ALA A 390 -2.68 3.27 -11.39
C ALA A 390 -1.62 3.78 -12.39
N VAL A 391 -0.92 4.86 -12.05
CA VAL A 391 0.11 5.44 -12.92
C VAL A 391 1.30 4.49 -13.08
N ILE A 392 1.78 3.84 -12.01
CA ILE A 392 2.86 2.86 -12.09
C ILE A 392 2.45 1.69 -12.99
N THR A 393 1.29 1.10 -12.72
CA THR A 393 0.79 -0.06 -13.48
C THR A 393 0.59 0.29 -14.96
N GLY A 394 -0.07 1.42 -15.24
CA GLY A 394 -0.27 1.90 -16.60
C GLY A 394 1.05 2.20 -17.33
N THR A 395 2.04 2.78 -16.64
CA THR A 395 3.36 3.07 -17.21
C THR A 395 4.12 1.79 -17.56
N ILE A 396 4.09 0.77 -16.69
CA ILE A 396 4.70 -0.54 -16.96
C ILE A 396 4.05 -1.18 -18.19
N LEU A 397 2.71 -1.29 -18.21
CA LEU A 397 1.96 -1.89 -19.32
C LEU A 397 2.16 -1.17 -20.67
N ARG A 398 2.38 0.14 -20.63
CA ARG A 398 2.64 0.96 -21.85
C ARG A 398 4.09 0.91 -22.32
N THR A 399 5.02 0.50 -21.49
CA THR A 399 6.46 0.56 -21.79
C THR A 399 7.07 -0.80 -22.00
N LEU A 400 6.54 -1.83 -21.35
CA LEU A 400 7.07 -3.17 -21.39
C LEU A 400 5.99 -4.17 -21.78
N GLU A 401 6.32 -5.04 -22.69
CA GLU A 401 5.62 -6.29 -22.89
C GLU A 401 6.26 -7.33 -21.97
N LEU A 402 5.52 -7.72 -20.93
CA LEU A 402 5.95 -8.72 -19.97
C LEU A 402 5.10 -9.98 -20.11
N GLU A 403 5.69 -11.12 -19.79
CA GLU A 403 5.02 -12.41 -19.77
C GLU A 403 5.29 -13.13 -18.44
N MET A 404 4.28 -13.80 -17.91
CA MET A 404 4.45 -14.73 -16.79
C MET A 404 4.86 -16.10 -17.36
N PRO A 405 6.06 -16.63 -17.01
CA PRO A 405 6.49 -17.94 -17.48
C PRO A 405 5.46 -19.03 -17.17
N ALA A 406 5.29 -19.99 -18.06
CA ALA A 406 4.29 -21.06 -17.93
C ALA A 406 4.37 -21.79 -16.58
N ARG A 407 5.58 -22.01 -16.05
CA ARG A 407 5.81 -22.60 -14.72
C ARG A 407 5.23 -21.75 -13.60
N GLU A 408 5.35 -20.42 -13.67
CA GLU A 408 4.78 -19.49 -12.68
C GLU A 408 3.26 -19.41 -12.82
N ARG A 409 2.75 -19.39 -14.05
CA ARG A 409 1.32 -19.33 -14.36
C ARG A 409 0.56 -20.55 -13.85
N SER A 410 1.14 -21.76 -13.99
CA SER A 410 0.55 -23.03 -13.53
C SER A 410 0.75 -23.28 -12.02
N ALA A 411 1.68 -22.58 -11.37
CA ALA A 411 1.94 -22.77 -9.95
C ALA A 411 0.79 -22.25 -9.08
N ALA A 412 0.65 -22.84 -7.89
CA ALA A 412 -0.24 -22.28 -6.86
C ALA A 412 0.13 -20.82 -6.54
N PRO A 413 -0.85 -19.96 -6.24
CA PRO A 413 -0.57 -18.59 -5.83
C PRO A 413 0.47 -18.52 -4.70
N PRO A 414 1.39 -17.54 -4.71
CA PRO A 414 2.29 -17.34 -3.59
C PRO A 414 1.51 -17.15 -2.29
N ARG A 415 2.03 -17.65 -1.17
CA ARG A 415 1.47 -17.28 0.13
C ARG A 415 1.77 -15.81 0.42
N GLY A 416 0.90 -15.16 1.18
CA GLY A 416 1.20 -13.85 1.74
C GLY A 416 1.94 -14.01 3.06
N VAL A 417 3.09 -13.36 3.20
CA VAL A 417 3.89 -13.32 4.45
C VAL A 417 4.11 -11.90 4.90
N ALA A 418 4.26 -11.70 6.20
CA ALA A 418 4.58 -10.39 6.75
C ALA A 418 6.00 -9.96 6.31
N ARG A 419 6.09 -8.77 5.70
CA ARG A 419 7.33 -8.06 5.38
C ARG A 419 7.17 -6.63 5.91
N GLY A 420 7.89 -6.29 6.98
CA GLY A 420 7.69 -5.03 7.68
C GLY A 420 6.26 -4.87 8.18
N ILE A 421 5.57 -3.83 7.71
CA ILE A 421 4.17 -3.55 8.05
C ILE A 421 3.17 -4.16 7.05
N ALA A 422 3.66 -4.64 5.91
CA ALA A 422 2.82 -5.17 4.83
C ALA A 422 2.85 -6.70 4.77
N VAL A 423 1.82 -7.28 4.15
CA VAL A 423 1.77 -8.67 3.69
C VAL A 423 2.10 -8.72 2.22
N ALA A 424 3.22 -9.33 1.87
CA ALA A 424 3.70 -9.43 0.50
C ALA A 424 3.90 -10.89 0.06
N PRO A 425 4.12 -11.18 -1.23
CA PRO A 425 4.37 -12.53 -1.71
C PRO A 425 5.56 -13.19 -1.00
N ALA A 426 5.39 -14.42 -0.53
CA ALA A 426 6.44 -15.20 0.15
C ALA A 426 7.59 -15.57 -0.79
N ARG A 427 7.28 -15.84 -2.05
CA ARG A 427 8.25 -16.06 -3.13
C ARG A 427 8.12 -14.97 -4.18
N GLU A 428 9.20 -14.70 -4.87
CA GLU A 428 9.17 -13.76 -5.99
C GLU A 428 8.19 -14.24 -7.08
N ILE A 429 7.52 -13.26 -7.67
CA ILE A 429 6.70 -13.40 -8.87
C ILE A 429 7.59 -12.98 -10.02
N ASN A 430 8.10 -13.94 -10.79
CA ASN A 430 9.01 -13.65 -11.87
C ASN A 430 8.23 -13.42 -13.17
N LEU A 431 8.47 -12.27 -13.79
CA LEU A 431 8.00 -11.93 -15.12
C LEU A 431 9.19 -11.89 -16.07
N THR A 432 8.97 -12.13 -17.35
CA THR A 432 10.01 -12.05 -18.39
C THR A 432 9.71 -10.87 -19.29
N VAL A 433 10.69 -10.04 -19.58
CA VAL A 433 10.57 -8.99 -20.58
C VAL A 433 10.56 -9.65 -21.96
N VAL A 434 9.46 -9.54 -22.69
CA VAL A 434 9.33 -9.99 -24.06
C VAL A 434 9.87 -8.91 -24.99
N ASN A 435 9.39 -7.67 -24.80
CA ASN A 435 9.76 -6.56 -25.65
C ASN A 435 9.68 -5.22 -24.88
N ARG A 436 10.25 -4.18 -25.47
CA ARG A 436 10.01 -2.78 -25.09
C ARG A 436 9.10 -2.13 -26.11
N LEU A 437 8.03 -1.52 -25.61
CA LEU A 437 7.04 -0.87 -26.47
C LEU A 437 7.46 0.58 -26.70
N ASP A 438 8.01 0.89 -27.88
CA ASP A 438 8.36 2.25 -28.26
C ASP A 438 7.10 3.11 -28.49
N SER A 439 7.19 4.38 -28.16
CA SER A 439 6.10 5.35 -28.34
C SER A 439 5.64 5.51 -29.80
N ALA A 440 6.44 5.08 -30.77
CA ALA A 440 6.15 5.11 -32.18
C ALA A 440 5.16 4.02 -32.66
N HIS A 441 5.05 2.88 -31.97
CA HIS A 441 4.15 1.78 -32.35
C HIS A 441 2.70 1.95 -31.87
N ARG A 442 2.35 3.07 -31.22
CA ARG A 442 1.03 3.34 -30.64
C ARG A 442 0.00 3.89 -31.64
N ARG A 443 0.34 4.03 -32.94
CA ARG A 443 -0.55 4.55 -33.99
C ARG A 443 -0.64 3.58 -35.18
N ALA A 444 -0.90 2.29 -34.95
CA ALA A 444 -1.37 1.43 -36.01
C ALA A 444 -2.80 1.00 -35.63
N PRO A 445 -3.84 1.50 -36.32
CA PRO A 445 -5.16 0.90 -36.20
C PRO A 445 -5.07 -0.52 -36.76
N ALA A 446 -5.78 -1.45 -36.12
CA ALA A 446 -6.05 -2.80 -36.65
C ALA A 446 -6.97 -2.68 -37.89
N ASP A 447 -6.43 -2.16 -38.99
CA ASP A 447 -7.04 -2.14 -40.32
C ASP A 447 -6.13 -2.89 -41.28
N ALA A 448 -6.16 -4.20 -41.24
CA ALA A 448 -5.68 -5.06 -42.30
C ALA A 448 -6.29 -6.47 -42.21
N ALA A 449 -7.60 -6.58 -42.04
CA ALA A 449 -8.35 -7.73 -42.49
C ALA A 449 -9.07 -7.32 -43.78
N ALA A 450 -8.29 -7.01 -44.84
CA ALA A 450 -8.83 -6.83 -46.15
C ALA A 450 -9.39 -8.17 -46.66
N HIS A 451 -10.70 -8.27 -46.72
CA HIS A 451 -11.37 -9.32 -47.49
C HIS A 451 -10.82 -9.33 -48.94
N PRO A 452 -10.46 -10.51 -49.49
CA PRO A 452 -10.13 -10.62 -50.91
C PRO A 452 -11.39 -10.31 -51.72
N ARG A 453 -11.31 -9.24 -52.53
CA ARG A 453 -12.32 -8.95 -53.57
C ARG A 453 -12.43 -10.14 -54.51
N ARG A 454 -13.63 -10.74 -54.58
CA ARG A 454 -13.99 -11.68 -55.63
C ARG A 454 -13.92 -10.96 -57.01
N PRO A 455 -13.39 -11.58 -58.06
CA PRO A 455 -13.41 -11.00 -59.41
C PRO A 455 -14.85 -10.98 -59.92
N SER A 456 -15.30 -9.83 -60.43
CA SER A 456 -16.54 -9.68 -61.16
C SER A 456 -16.47 -10.40 -62.50
N LEU A 457 -17.30 -11.40 -62.71
CA LEU A 457 -17.58 -12.00 -63.98
C LEU A 457 -18.37 -10.98 -64.83
N SER A 458 -17.75 -10.50 -65.90
CA SER A 458 -18.40 -9.79 -66.98
C SER A 458 -19.26 -10.75 -67.77
N HIS A 459 -20.57 -10.55 -67.75
CA HIS A 459 -21.44 -11.12 -68.77
C HIS A 459 -21.52 -10.13 -69.94
N GLU A 460 -20.82 -10.51 -70.99
CA GLU A 460 -21.21 -10.13 -72.34
C GLU A 460 -22.53 -10.80 -72.63
N ASN A 461 -23.49 -10.04 -73.13
CA ASN A 461 -24.62 -10.59 -73.84
C ASN A 461 -24.93 -9.71 -75.07
N ASP A 462 -24.66 -10.30 -76.21
CA ASP A 462 -25.16 -9.86 -77.47
C ASP A 462 -26.67 -10.09 -77.61
N ARG A 463 -27.31 -9.13 -78.17
CA ARG A 463 -28.54 -8.96 -78.98
C ARG A 463 -29.59 -8.03 -78.42
#